data_83f20b4e50b350dc3af02e060205ab91
#
_entry.id   83f20b4e50b350dc3af02e060205ab91
#
_cell.length_a   1.000
_cell.length_b   1.000
_cell.length_c   1.000
_cell.angle_alpha   90.00
_cell.angle_beta   90.00
_cell.angle_gamma   90.00
#
_symmetry.space_group_name_H-M   'P 1'
#
loop_
_entity.id
_entity.type
_entity.pdbx_description
1 polymer ?
#
loop_
_entity_poly.entity_id
_entity_poly.type
_entity_poly.pdbx_seq_one_letter_code
_entity_poly.pdbx_strand_id
1 'polypeptide(L)'
;MIREKSYENYLGFLEKALTPARLQHSLGVMEVMQELSAIYSLDPEQAMTAGLLHDAAKDLPHEQQLELAKEAKLEFLDPCEKYPIYLHAPVGAYLAEKKLNVNDSLVLDAIAAHSFSAGMKNFNAPLSQCLRFADLLAPITIWNGINRFKSVVYAGKAEEASLLQCGWLMEFFQEKQTPIHPNVIKQHQTLSKKLGIAEGFFERW
;
A
#
# COMPACT_ATOMS: atom_id res chain seq x y z
N MET A 1 3.55 10.28 16.89
CA MET A 1 2.70 11.33 16.23
C MET A 1 3.57 12.08 15.24
N ILE A 2 3.10 12.31 14.02
CA ILE A 2 3.82 13.14 13.03
C ILE A 2 4.05 14.53 13.65
N ARG A 3 5.23 15.12 13.43
CA ARG A 3 5.51 16.49 13.90
C ARG A 3 4.51 17.45 13.29
N GLU A 4 3.93 18.35 14.07
CA GLU A 4 2.85 19.25 13.67
C GLU A 4 3.15 19.97 12.33
N LYS A 5 4.31 20.60 12.24
CA LYS A 5 4.75 21.30 11.01
C LYS A 5 4.87 20.38 9.78
N SER A 6 5.30 19.13 9.96
CA SER A 6 5.37 18.15 8.86
C SER A 6 3.97 17.73 8.45
N TYR A 7 3.08 17.50 9.42
CA TYR A 7 1.70 17.14 9.16
C TYR A 7 0.95 18.21 8.36
N GLU A 8 1.06 19.48 8.77
CA GLU A 8 0.45 20.61 8.04
C GLU A 8 0.95 20.68 6.60
N ASN A 9 2.27 20.49 6.38
CA ASN A 9 2.85 20.49 5.06
C ASN A 9 2.34 19.34 4.18
N TYR A 10 2.25 18.12 4.75
CA TYR A 10 1.73 16.95 4.06
C TYR A 10 0.25 17.13 3.69
N LEU A 11 -0.55 17.57 4.65
CA LEU A 11 -1.98 17.81 4.45
C LEU A 11 -2.22 18.87 3.38
N GLY A 12 -1.53 20.01 3.46
CA GLY A 12 -1.66 21.09 2.47
C GLY A 12 -1.21 20.70 1.06
N PHE A 13 -0.30 19.70 0.92
CA PHE A 13 0.04 19.13 -0.37
C PHE A 13 -1.09 18.21 -0.86
N LEU A 14 -1.57 17.29 0.00
CA LEU A 14 -2.60 16.31 -0.36
C LEU A 14 -3.94 16.95 -0.71
N GLU A 15 -4.32 18.04 -0.03
CA GLU A 15 -5.54 18.82 -0.33
C GLU A 15 -5.55 19.37 -1.77
N LYS A 16 -4.37 19.62 -2.35
CA LYS A 16 -4.23 20.10 -3.73
C LYS A 16 -4.08 18.97 -4.74
N ALA A 17 -3.55 17.83 -4.29
CA ALA A 17 -3.21 16.70 -5.16
C ALA A 17 -4.33 15.65 -5.28
N LEU A 18 -5.20 15.56 -4.27
CA LEU A 18 -6.20 14.51 -4.17
C LEU A 18 -7.63 15.05 -4.18
N THR A 19 -8.55 14.25 -4.69
CA THR A 19 -9.97 14.46 -4.48
C THR A 19 -10.34 14.36 -3.00
N PRO A 20 -11.43 15.01 -2.54
CA PRO A 20 -11.86 14.92 -1.13
C PRO A 20 -12.06 13.49 -0.63
N ALA A 21 -12.61 12.61 -1.48
CA ALA A 21 -12.81 11.21 -1.13
C ALA A 21 -11.48 10.46 -0.95
N ARG A 22 -10.48 10.74 -1.80
CA ARG A 22 -9.15 10.14 -1.70
C ARG A 22 -8.39 10.67 -0.50
N LEU A 23 -8.49 11.95 -0.20
CA LEU A 23 -7.91 12.53 1.00
C LEU A 23 -8.50 11.89 2.27
N GLN A 24 -9.83 11.74 2.32
CA GLN A 24 -10.48 11.06 3.45
C GLN A 24 -10.02 9.60 3.60
N HIS A 25 -9.81 8.89 2.49
CA HIS A 25 -9.22 7.55 2.50
C HIS A 25 -7.80 7.58 3.12
N SER A 26 -6.93 8.48 2.66
CA SER A 26 -5.56 8.61 3.18
C SER A 26 -5.52 8.92 4.68
N LEU A 27 -6.43 9.76 5.17
CA LEU A 27 -6.58 10.02 6.60
C LEU A 27 -7.01 8.75 7.36
N GLY A 28 -7.96 8.00 6.83
CA GLY A 28 -8.39 6.72 7.40
C GLY A 28 -7.28 5.67 7.42
N VAL A 29 -6.47 5.59 6.36
CA VAL A 29 -5.29 4.70 6.34
C VAL A 29 -4.26 5.11 7.39
N MET A 30 -4.02 6.41 7.57
CA MET A 30 -3.14 6.93 8.62
C MET A 30 -3.61 6.51 10.03
N GLU A 31 -4.91 6.60 10.30
CA GLU A 31 -5.49 6.17 11.59
C GLU A 31 -5.31 4.67 11.82
N VAL A 32 -5.60 3.84 10.82
CA VAL A 32 -5.37 2.38 10.91
C VAL A 32 -3.89 2.07 11.10
N MET A 33 -2.98 2.76 10.42
CA MET A 33 -1.53 2.59 10.59
C MET A 33 -1.09 2.95 12.01
N GLN A 34 -1.68 3.95 12.64
CA GLN A 34 -1.43 4.28 14.04
C GLN A 34 -1.85 3.12 14.96
N GLU A 35 -3.01 2.52 14.74
CA GLU A 35 -3.46 1.35 15.51
C GLU A 35 -2.52 0.16 15.31
N LEU A 36 -2.17 -0.14 14.06
CA LEU A 36 -1.29 -1.26 13.72
C LEU A 36 0.14 -1.07 14.23
N SER A 37 0.59 0.18 14.44
CA SER A 37 1.94 0.44 14.96
C SER A 37 2.18 -0.20 16.33
N ALA A 38 1.17 -0.21 17.20
CA ALA A 38 1.25 -0.86 18.51
C ALA A 38 1.28 -2.39 18.39
N ILE A 39 0.50 -2.97 17.47
CA ILE A 39 0.37 -4.43 17.30
C ILE A 39 1.63 -5.02 16.67
N TYR A 40 2.21 -4.33 15.71
CA TYR A 40 3.36 -4.80 14.92
C TYR A 40 4.69 -4.17 15.34
N SER A 41 4.72 -3.45 16.48
CA SER A 41 5.91 -2.80 17.03
C SER A 41 6.61 -1.89 16.02
N LEU A 42 5.84 -1.08 15.28
CA LEU A 42 6.35 -0.09 14.36
C LEU A 42 6.60 1.24 15.05
N ASP A 43 7.47 2.07 14.49
CA ASP A 43 7.54 3.47 14.85
C ASP A 43 6.25 4.19 14.44
N PRO A 44 5.52 4.84 15.39
CA PRO A 44 4.23 5.47 15.08
C PRO A 44 4.34 6.65 14.10
N GLU A 45 5.44 7.40 14.11
CA GLU A 45 5.64 8.52 13.17
C GLU A 45 5.85 7.99 11.75
N GLN A 46 6.67 6.93 11.58
CA GLN A 46 6.84 6.26 10.30
C GLN A 46 5.52 5.68 9.78
N ALA A 47 4.79 4.97 10.64
CA ALA A 47 3.53 4.33 10.30
C ALA A 47 2.48 5.36 9.82
N MET A 48 2.27 6.42 10.59
CA MET A 48 1.32 7.48 10.23
C MET A 48 1.74 8.22 8.97
N THR A 49 3.04 8.51 8.79
CA THR A 49 3.55 9.21 7.60
C THR A 49 3.34 8.36 6.35
N ALA A 50 3.67 7.07 6.41
CA ALA A 50 3.44 6.15 5.29
C ALA A 50 1.94 6.05 4.94
N GLY A 51 1.08 5.91 5.96
CA GLY A 51 -0.38 5.86 5.77
C GLY A 51 -0.95 7.11 5.13
N LEU A 52 -0.55 8.29 5.61
CA LEU A 52 -1.04 9.56 5.07
C LEU A 52 -0.62 9.80 3.61
N LEU A 53 0.61 9.42 3.26
CA LEU A 53 1.21 9.77 1.97
C LEU A 53 1.13 8.65 0.91
N HIS A 54 0.60 7.46 1.23
CA HIS A 54 0.67 6.30 0.34
C HIS A 54 0.07 6.55 -1.05
N ASP A 55 -1.04 7.26 -1.11
CA ASP A 55 -1.79 7.55 -2.33
C ASP A 55 -1.51 8.97 -2.90
N ALA A 56 -0.41 9.62 -2.53
CA ALA A 56 -0.08 11.00 -2.91
C ALA A 56 -0.08 11.28 -4.44
N ALA A 57 0.07 10.25 -5.27
CA ALA A 57 0.04 10.34 -6.73
C ALA A 57 -1.19 9.69 -7.38
N LYS A 58 -2.16 9.20 -6.58
CA LYS A 58 -3.27 8.36 -7.08
C LYS A 58 -4.19 9.06 -8.07
N ASP A 59 -4.49 10.32 -7.83
CA ASP A 59 -5.42 11.10 -8.65
C ASP A 59 -4.71 11.86 -9.79
N LEU A 60 -3.37 11.67 -9.95
CA LEU A 60 -2.65 12.22 -11.09
C LEU A 60 -3.07 11.52 -12.40
N PRO A 61 -3.20 12.27 -13.50
CA PRO A 61 -3.37 11.68 -14.81
C PRO A 61 -2.26 10.66 -15.13
N HIS A 62 -2.59 9.57 -15.82
CA HIS A 62 -1.64 8.50 -16.12
C HIS A 62 -0.39 9.02 -16.86
N GLU A 63 -0.57 9.91 -17.81
CA GLU A 63 0.55 10.53 -18.57
C GLU A 63 1.51 11.26 -17.63
N GLN A 64 0.99 12.00 -16.66
CA GLN A 64 1.78 12.70 -15.66
C GLN A 64 2.51 11.71 -14.72
N GLN A 65 1.86 10.61 -14.33
CA GLN A 65 2.55 9.56 -13.57
C GLN A 65 3.72 8.97 -14.37
N LEU A 66 3.56 8.74 -15.68
CA LEU A 66 4.63 8.23 -16.54
C LEU A 66 5.78 9.24 -16.70
N GLU A 67 5.49 10.54 -16.79
CA GLU A 67 6.51 11.58 -16.83
C GLU A 67 7.33 11.64 -15.54
N LEU A 68 6.66 11.63 -14.39
CA LEU A 68 7.31 11.58 -13.08
C LEU A 68 8.13 10.30 -12.88
N ALA A 69 7.64 9.17 -13.38
CA ALA A 69 8.39 7.92 -13.35
C ALA A 69 9.70 7.99 -14.15
N LYS A 70 9.69 8.66 -15.31
CA LYS A 70 10.90 8.92 -16.10
C LYS A 70 11.86 9.86 -15.36
N GLU A 71 11.35 10.94 -14.77
CA GLU A 71 12.12 11.88 -13.96
C GLU A 71 12.79 11.17 -12.77
N ALA A 72 12.04 10.31 -12.10
CA ALA A 72 12.50 9.48 -10.99
C ALA A 72 13.44 8.33 -11.42
N LYS A 73 13.60 8.09 -12.73
CA LYS A 73 14.36 6.97 -13.31
C LYS A 73 13.90 5.62 -12.78
N LEU A 74 12.59 5.45 -12.63
CA LEU A 74 12.02 4.18 -12.17
C LEU A 74 12.28 3.08 -13.20
N GLU A 75 12.79 1.95 -12.71
CA GLU A 75 12.95 0.74 -13.51
C GLU A 75 11.72 -0.14 -13.36
N PHE A 76 11.14 -0.57 -14.47
CA PHE A 76 10.00 -1.47 -14.50
C PHE A 76 10.48 -2.88 -14.82
N LEU A 77 10.25 -3.81 -13.90
CA LEU A 77 10.60 -5.21 -14.06
C LEU A 77 9.50 -6.01 -14.75
N ASP A 78 8.27 -5.51 -14.72
CA ASP A 78 7.11 -6.09 -15.38
C ASP A 78 6.30 -5.00 -16.13
N PRO A 79 5.79 -5.27 -17.34
CA PRO A 79 4.98 -4.31 -18.08
C PRO A 79 3.75 -3.80 -17.35
N CYS A 80 3.16 -4.60 -16.45
CA CYS A 80 1.98 -4.20 -15.68
C CYS A 80 2.25 -3.05 -14.70
N GLU A 81 3.50 -2.83 -14.30
CA GLU A 81 3.90 -1.74 -13.41
C GLU A 81 3.64 -0.34 -13.99
N LYS A 82 3.45 -0.26 -15.31
CA LYS A 82 3.07 0.99 -15.99
C LYS A 82 1.58 1.31 -15.90
N TYR A 83 0.75 0.38 -15.43
CA TYR A 83 -0.66 0.68 -15.19
C TYR A 83 -0.82 1.62 -13.98
N PRO A 84 -1.78 2.55 -14.01
CA PRO A 84 -1.96 3.51 -12.92
C PRO A 84 -2.13 2.88 -11.54
N ILE A 85 -2.74 1.68 -11.51
CA ILE A 85 -2.96 0.95 -10.24
C ILE A 85 -1.66 0.49 -9.57
N TYR A 86 -0.57 0.35 -10.32
CA TYR A 86 0.75 0.01 -9.79
C TYR A 86 1.66 1.23 -9.74
N LEU A 87 1.59 2.07 -10.78
CA LEU A 87 2.51 3.17 -11.01
C LEU A 87 2.41 4.29 -9.96
N HIS A 88 1.19 4.57 -9.44
CA HIS A 88 0.99 5.65 -8.47
C HIS A 88 1.83 5.49 -7.20
N ALA A 89 2.10 4.26 -6.76
CA ALA A 89 2.82 3.99 -5.53
C ALA A 89 4.29 4.43 -5.58
N PRO A 90 5.13 3.98 -6.53
CA PRO A 90 6.50 4.45 -6.64
C PRO A 90 6.58 5.94 -7.02
N VAL A 91 5.64 6.46 -7.82
CA VAL A 91 5.55 7.90 -8.11
C VAL A 91 5.19 8.70 -6.85
N GLY A 92 4.28 8.18 -6.02
CA GLY A 92 3.93 8.78 -4.73
C GLY A 92 5.12 8.87 -3.78
N ALA A 93 5.94 7.81 -3.70
CA ALA A 93 7.17 7.82 -2.92
C ALA A 93 8.16 8.88 -3.43
N TYR A 94 8.33 8.99 -4.75
CA TYR A 94 9.16 10.03 -5.36
C TYR A 94 8.67 11.45 -5.00
N LEU A 95 7.36 11.70 -5.06
CA LEU A 95 6.78 12.98 -4.66
C LEU A 95 6.97 13.26 -3.17
N ALA A 96 6.80 12.24 -2.31
CA ALA A 96 7.04 12.37 -0.88
C ALA A 96 8.50 12.77 -0.59
N GLU A 97 9.47 12.17 -1.27
CA GLU A 97 10.88 12.54 -1.15
C GLU A 97 11.15 13.96 -1.67
N LYS A 98 10.76 14.28 -2.92
CA LYS A 98 11.16 15.50 -3.61
C LYS A 98 10.35 16.73 -3.22
N LYS A 99 9.07 16.57 -2.92
CA LYS A 99 8.17 17.72 -2.64
C LYS A 99 7.90 17.91 -1.14
N LEU A 100 7.99 16.84 -0.36
CA LEU A 100 7.64 16.85 1.05
C LEU A 100 8.84 16.62 1.98
N ASN A 101 10.04 16.42 1.42
CA ASN A 101 11.30 16.19 2.13
C ASN A 101 11.22 14.98 3.10
N VAL A 102 10.48 13.94 2.72
CA VAL A 102 10.51 12.66 3.43
C VAL A 102 11.83 11.97 3.10
N ASN A 103 12.71 11.80 4.09
CA ASN A 103 14.05 11.22 3.90
C ASN A 103 14.18 9.83 4.55
N ASP A 104 13.13 9.34 5.18
CA ASP A 104 13.10 8.01 5.79
C ASP A 104 12.89 6.94 4.71
N SER A 105 13.93 6.13 4.48
CA SER A 105 13.89 5.10 3.43
C SER A 105 12.86 4.01 3.70
N LEU A 106 12.56 3.69 4.97
CA LEU A 106 11.53 2.70 5.31
C LEU A 106 10.13 3.21 4.95
N VAL A 107 9.88 4.50 5.19
CA VAL A 107 8.62 5.15 4.80
C VAL A 107 8.48 5.19 3.27
N LEU A 108 9.53 5.63 2.57
CA LEU A 108 9.53 5.70 1.11
C LEU A 108 9.35 4.32 0.47
N ASP A 109 10.07 3.31 0.97
CA ASP A 109 9.93 1.93 0.50
C ASP A 109 8.53 1.37 0.77
N ALA A 110 7.93 1.68 1.93
CA ALA A 110 6.57 1.26 2.24
C ALA A 110 5.55 1.88 1.28
N ILE A 111 5.65 3.19 1.02
CA ILE A 111 4.81 3.90 0.04
C ILE A 111 4.98 3.26 -1.34
N ALA A 112 6.22 3.10 -1.82
CA ALA A 112 6.48 2.55 -3.14
C ALA A 112 6.00 1.10 -3.31
N ALA A 113 6.03 0.29 -2.23
CA ALA A 113 5.70 -1.13 -2.26
C ALA A 113 4.22 -1.44 -2.03
N HIS A 114 3.36 -0.46 -1.66
CA HIS A 114 1.99 -0.77 -1.26
C HIS A 114 1.14 -1.32 -2.41
N SER A 115 1.44 -0.99 -3.66
CA SER A 115 0.76 -1.50 -4.85
C SER A 115 1.42 -2.75 -5.47
N PHE A 116 2.27 -3.45 -4.73
CA PHE A 116 2.96 -4.67 -5.20
C PHE A 116 3.96 -4.49 -6.34
N SER A 117 4.38 -3.28 -6.67
CA SER A 117 5.41 -3.04 -7.69
C SER A 117 6.70 -3.82 -7.41
N ALA A 118 7.44 -4.15 -8.46
CA ALA A 118 8.66 -4.93 -8.35
C ALA A 118 9.86 -4.14 -7.77
N GLY A 119 10.88 -4.85 -7.33
CA GLY A 119 12.20 -4.27 -6.99
C GLY A 119 12.30 -3.58 -5.64
N MET A 120 11.27 -3.61 -4.81
CA MET A 120 11.26 -2.93 -3.51
C MET A 120 12.08 -3.70 -2.47
N LYS A 121 13.16 -3.08 -1.96
CA LYS A 121 14.06 -3.71 -0.98
C LYS A 121 13.34 -4.16 0.29
N ASN A 122 12.39 -3.38 0.78
CA ASN A 122 11.68 -3.60 2.05
C ASN A 122 10.22 -4.04 1.84
N PHE A 123 9.90 -4.72 0.73
CA PHE A 123 8.54 -5.17 0.42
C PHE A 123 7.89 -5.98 1.55
N ASN A 124 8.65 -6.88 2.18
CA ASN A 124 8.16 -7.71 3.29
C ASN A 124 8.50 -7.13 4.68
N ALA A 125 9.02 -5.91 4.77
CA ALA A 125 9.22 -5.25 6.05
C ALA A 125 7.85 -5.03 6.75
N PRO A 126 7.79 -5.10 8.09
CA PRO A 126 6.53 -4.93 8.83
C PRO A 126 5.78 -3.64 8.46
N LEU A 127 6.48 -2.51 8.27
CA LEU A 127 5.87 -1.25 7.87
C LEU A 127 5.17 -1.36 6.51
N SER A 128 5.83 -1.96 5.50
CA SER A 128 5.25 -2.15 4.16
C SER A 128 4.06 -3.12 4.17
N GLN A 129 4.12 -4.16 4.98
CA GLN A 129 3.00 -5.10 5.15
C GLN A 129 1.80 -4.41 5.80
N CYS A 130 2.02 -3.70 6.91
CA CYS A 130 0.96 -3.00 7.62
C CYS A 130 0.30 -1.92 6.76
N LEU A 131 1.07 -1.19 5.94
CA LEU A 131 0.51 -0.21 5.02
C LEU A 131 -0.45 -0.85 4.02
N ARG A 132 -0.08 -1.99 3.43
CA ARG A 132 -0.99 -2.74 2.56
C ARG A 132 -2.24 -3.26 3.27
N PHE A 133 -2.12 -3.63 4.55
CA PHE A 133 -3.28 -4.02 5.35
C PHE A 133 -4.18 -2.83 5.66
N ALA A 134 -3.59 -1.71 6.05
CA ALA A 134 -4.32 -0.49 6.40
C ALA A 134 -5.09 0.09 5.21
N ASP A 135 -4.52 0.05 4.00
CA ASP A 135 -5.17 0.48 2.77
C ASP A 135 -6.50 -0.29 2.53
N LEU A 136 -6.50 -1.61 2.77
CA LEU A 136 -7.72 -2.44 2.67
C LEU A 136 -8.68 -2.29 3.85
N LEU A 137 -8.22 -1.82 5.00
CA LEU A 137 -9.00 -1.69 6.24
C LEU A 137 -9.53 -0.28 6.49
N ALA A 138 -9.13 0.71 5.67
CA ALA A 138 -9.59 2.08 5.83
C ALA A 138 -11.14 2.16 5.88
N PRO A 139 -11.72 2.99 6.74
CA PRO A 139 -13.16 2.96 7.09
C PRO A 139 -14.13 3.08 5.91
N ILE A 140 -13.70 3.71 4.81
CA ILE A 140 -14.52 3.85 3.59
C ILE A 140 -14.38 2.66 2.64
N THR A 141 -13.48 1.72 2.92
CA THR A 141 -13.25 0.53 2.10
C THR A 141 -14.17 -0.59 2.56
N ILE A 142 -15.15 -0.96 1.72
CA ILE A 142 -16.09 -2.03 2.01
C ILE A 142 -15.92 -3.12 0.96
N TRP A 143 -15.64 -4.35 1.41
CA TRP A 143 -15.55 -5.52 0.55
C TRP A 143 -15.93 -6.79 1.31
N ASN A 144 -16.32 -7.80 0.57
CA ASN A 144 -16.72 -9.08 1.16
C ASN A 144 -15.49 -9.76 1.80
N GLY A 145 -15.60 -10.16 3.07
CA GLY A 145 -14.47 -10.75 3.81
C GLY A 145 -13.66 -9.80 4.68
N ILE A 146 -13.93 -8.49 4.65
CA ILE A 146 -13.19 -7.48 5.44
C ILE A 146 -13.14 -7.83 6.94
N ASN A 147 -14.21 -8.36 7.51
CA ASN A 147 -14.25 -8.69 8.93
C ASN A 147 -13.26 -9.82 9.29
N ARG A 148 -13.15 -10.84 8.44
CA ARG A 148 -12.17 -11.93 8.63
C ARG A 148 -10.75 -11.37 8.47
N PHE A 149 -10.50 -10.60 7.44
CA PHE A 149 -9.21 -9.97 7.22
C PHE A 149 -8.82 -9.09 8.41
N LYS A 150 -9.73 -8.23 8.87
CA LYS A 150 -9.53 -7.38 10.04
C LYS A 150 -9.17 -8.21 11.28
N SER A 151 -9.89 -9.30 11.56
CA SER A 151 -9.63 -10.14 12.74
C SER A 151 -8.22 -10.75 12.70
N VAL A 152 -7.75 -11.17 11.53
CA VAL A 152 -6.41 -11.76 11.36
C VAL A 152 -5.31 -10.68 11.50
N VAL A 153 -5.51 -9.51 10.89
CA VAL A 153 -4.57 -8.38 10.99
C VAL A 153 -4.43 -7.92 12.44
N TYR A 154 -5.55 -7.70 13.14
CA TYR A 154 -5.51 -7.23 14.54
C TYR A 154 -5.07 -8.31 15.54
N ALA A 155 -5.05 -9.57 15.15
CA ALA A 155 -4.42 -10.66 15.91
C ALA A 155 -2.88 -10.74 15.72
N GLY A 156 -2.27 -9.84 14.94
CA GLY A 156 -0.83 -9.83 14.67
C GLY A 156 -0.35 -10.94 13.73
N LYS A 157 -1.26 -11.59 12.99
CA LYS A 157 -0.95 -12.74 12.12
C LYS A 157 -0.59 -12.28 10.70
N ALA A 158 0.57 -11.62 10.58
CA ALA A 158 1.00 -10.97 9.34
C ALA A 158 1.02 -11.88 8.10
N GLU A 159 1.43 -13.14 8.25
CA GLU A 159 1.53 -14.08 7.13
C GLU A 159 0.16 -14.56 6.65
N GLU A 160 -0.73 -14.88 7.60
CA GLU A 160 -2.12 -15.22 7.27
C GLU A 160 -2.82 -14.01 6.61
N ALA A 161 -2.65 -12.81 7.15
CA ALA A 161 -3.20 -11.58 6.58
C ALA A 161 -2.66 -11.32 5.15
N SER A 162 -1.34 -11.48 4.94
CA SER A 162 -0.76 -11.32 3.61
C SER A 162 -1.27 -12.36 2.61
N LEU A 163 -1.49 -13.60 3.04
CA LEU A 163 -2.08 -14.64 2.19
C LEU A 163 -3.50 -14.27 1.77
N LEU A 164 -4.33 -13.86 2.73
CA LEU A 164 -5.70 -13.43 2.48
C LEU A 164 -5.74 -12.22 1.53
N GLN A 165 -4.87 -11.24 1.76
CA GLN A 165 -4.74 -10.07 0.88
C GLN A 165 -4.40 -10.46 -0.56
N CYS A 166 -3.38 -11.31 -0.75
CA CYS A 166 -2.99 -11.74 -2.09
C CYS A 166 -4.14 -12.44 -2.82
N GLY A 167 -4.88 -13.31 -2.13
CA GLY A 167 -6.03 -13.98 -2.70
C GLY A 167 -7.13 -13.03 -3.12
N TRP A 168 -7.51 -12.12 -2.24
CA TRP A 168 -8.50 -11.10 -2.57
C TRP A 168 -8.07 -10.23 -3.77
N LEU A 169 -6.78 -9.83 -3.82
CA LEU A 169 -6.26 -9.06 -4.95
C LEU A 169 -6.32 -9.84 -6.26
N MET A 170 -6.03 -11.15 -6.24
CA MET A 170 -6.11 -11.97 -7.44
C MET A 170 -7.54 -12.03 -7.98
N GLU A 171 -8.53 -12.23 -7.12
CA GLU A 171 -9.95 -12.21 -7.49
C GLU A 171 -10.37 -10.83 -8.01
N PHE A 172 -10.03 -9.77 -7.27
CA PHE A 172 -10.35 -8.38 -7.64
C PHE A 172 -9.78 -7.99 -9.00
N PHE A 173 -8.51 -8.30 -9.27
CA PHE A 173 -7.89 -7.97 -10.55
C PHE A 173 -8.44 -8.81 -11.70
N GLN A 174 -8.79 -10.07 -11.44
CA GLN A 174 -9.45 -10.92 -12.42
C GLN A 174 -10.83 -10.37 -12.80
N GLU A 175 -11.65 -9.98 -11.84
CA GLU A 175 -12.96 -9.34 -12.08
C GLU A 175 -12.84 -8.02 -12.84
N LYS A 176 -11.82 -7.22 -12.53
CA LYS A 176 -11.53 -5.93 -13.19
C LYS A 176 -10.81 -6.07 -14.53
N GLN A 177 -10.47 -7.29 -14.95
CA GLN A 177 -9.66 -7.55 -16.16
C GLN A 177 -8.35 -6.75 -16.16
N THR A 178 -7.77 -6.56 -14.98
CA THR A 178 -6.49 -5.86 -14.78
C THR A 178 -5.38 -6.90 -14.65
N PRO A 179 -4.20 -6.69 -15.27
CA PRO A 179 -3.07 -7.60 -15.10
C PRO A 179 -2.69 -7.77 -13.64
N ILE A 180 -2.53 -9.02 -13.20
CA ILE A 180 -2.09 -9.34 -11.85
C ILE A 180 -0.56 -9.29 -11.81
N HIS A 181 0.00 -8.47 -10.92
CA HIS A 181 1.45 -8.38 -10.78
C HIS A 181 2.05 -9.73 -10.35
N PRO A 182 3.16 -10.18 -10.97
CA PRO A 182 3.79 -11.48 -10.63
C PRO A 182 4.14 -11.63 -9.14
N ASN A 183 4.46 -10.52 -8.46
CA ASN A 183 4.74 -10.55 -7.02
C ASN A 183 3.53 -10.96 -6.17
N VAL A 184 2.31 -10.62 -6.56
CA VAL A 184 1.08 -11.06 -5.87
C VAL A 184 0.99 -12.58 -5.93
N ILE A 185 1.15 -13.15 -7.13
CA ILE A 185 1.08 -14.59 -7.38
C ILE A 185 2.19 -15.32 -6.60
N LYS A 186 3.42 -14.83 -6.72
CA LYS A 186 4.59 -15.42 -6.03
C LYS A 186 4.45 -15.39 -4.51
N GLN A 187 3.97 -14.27 -3.97
CA GLN A 187 3.77 -14.16 -2.52
C GLN A 187 2.68 -15.10 -2.04
N HIS A 188 1.56 -15.18 -2.77
CA HIS A 188 0.48 -16.11 -2.50
C HIS A 188 1.00 -17.55 -2.43
N GLN A 189 1.68 -18.02 -3.47
CA GLN A 189 2.25 -19.38 -3.55
C GLN A 189 3.24 -19.66 -2.40
N THR A 190 4.11 -18.69 -2.10
CA THR A 190 5.11 -18.81 -1.03
C THR A 190 4.44 -18.97 0.33
N LEU A 191 3.43 -18.14 0.62
CA LEU A 191 2.71 -18.16 1.89
C LEU A 191 1.81 -19.39 2.02
N SER A 192 1.13 -19.80 0.95
CA SER A 192 0.32 -21.04 0.92
C SER A 192 1.18 -22.25 1.30
N LYS A 193 2.36 -22.37 0.69
CA LYS A 193 3.31 -23.45 1.01
C LYS A 193 3.78 -23.37 2.46
N LYS A 194 4.13 -22.17 2.94
CA LYS A 194 4.64 -21.96 4.31
C LYS A 194 3.60 -22.30 5.36
N LEU A 195 2.34 -21.95 5.12
CA LEU A 195 1.23 -22.14 6.05
C LEU A 195 0.54 -23.51 5.88
N GLY A 196 0.98 -24.34 4.93
CA GLY A 196 0.40 -25.65 4.65
C GLY A 196 -1.03 -25.58 4.09
N ILE A 197 -1.38 -24.48 3.45
CA ILE A 197 -2.70 -24.24 2.83
C ILE A 197 -2.61 -24.65 1.37
N ALA A 198 -3.53 -25.50 0.88
CA ALA A 198 -3.54 -25.91 -0.51
C ALA A 198 -3.75 -24.71 -1.45
N GLU A 199 -3.03 -24.69 -2.58
CA GLU A 199 -3.25 -23.69 -3.63
C GLU A 199 -4.71 -23.77 -4.10
N GLY A 200 -5.39 -22.64 -4.14
CA GLY A 200 -6.80 -22.54 -4.52
C GLY A 200 -7.79 -22.69 -3.34
N PHE A 201 -7.31 -22.84 -2.12
CA PHE A 201 -8.17 -22.82 -0.92
C PHE A 201 -8.46 -21.36 -0.53
N PHE A 202 -9.35 -20.74 -1.28
CA PHE A 202 -10.10 -19.59 -0.81
C PHE A 202 -11.52 -20.06 -0.57
N GLU A 203 -11.92 -20.16 0.69
CA GLU A 203 -13.33 -20.05 1.00
C GLU A 203 -13.77 -18.71 0.43
N ARG A 204 -14.71 -18.74 -0.50
CA ARG A 204 -15.34 -17.52 -0.99
C ARG A 204 -15.79 -16.71 0.21
N TRP A 205 -15.33 -15.50 0.27
CA TRP A 205 -15.55 -14.54 1.34
C TRP A 205 -17.03 -14.26 1.55
#